data_18f777aa585f4cf957340ffd1e4df07b
#
_entry.id   18f777aa585f4cf957340ffd1e4df07b
#
_cell.length_a   1.000
_cell.length_b   1.000
_cell.length_c   1.000
_cell.angle_alpha   90.00
_cell.angle_beta   90.00
_cell.angle_gamma   90.00
#
_symmetry.space_group_name_H-M   'P 1'
#
loop_
_entity.id
_entity.type
_entity.pdbx_description
1 polymer ?
#
loop_
_entity_poly.entity_id
_entity_poly.type
_entity_poly.pdbx_seq_one_letter_code
_entity_poly.pdbx_strand_id
1 'polypeptide(L)'
;MTKQNTGRRGGFWKGLGLFFVGMLVLAAVLCALLWQALKKYEAGTPAAAMRRYLVQVQQQEYDQLYEASGFTPTEFTGKEEYIAYLKRLYDGQDLSQAIFNQRTGGADGRRLYAVMANGSPIADLDVWQETENGPWQVRTHLDLDGWYEVLAPEDTDVWVNGVLLAPEEADTTLAPAYAGLPETIPGPQMTLYRVTGVLGEPDVTAESETGRCAVEQSDPEEGEDAPLGVYTVLLKP
;
A
#
# COMPACT_ATOMS: atom_id res chain seq x y z
N MET A 1 92.21 24.43 3.62
CA MET A 1 90.90 25.15 3.67
C MET A 1 89.83 24.30 2.97
N THR A 2 89.07 23.55 3.71
CA THR A 2 88.06 22.63 3.19
C THR A 2 86.69 23.28 3.34
N LYS A 3 86.05 23.70 2.24
CA LYS A 3 84.70 24.22 2.23
C LYS A 3 83.69 23.07 2.39
N GLN A 4 83.05 22.97 3.55
CA GLN A 4 81.94 22.06 3.76
C GLN A 4 80.68 22.54 2.98
N ASN A 5 80.19 21.68 2.14
CA ASN A 5 79.00 21.91 1.31
C ASN A 5 77.75 21.38 2.08
N THR A 6 77.14 22.26 2.91
CA THR A 6 76.03 21.95 3.77
C THR A 6 74.65 22.34 3.19
N GLY A 7 74.52 22.46 1.85
CA GLY A 7 73.37 23.13 1.21
C GLY A 7 72.28 22.21 0.60
N ARG A 8 72.25 20.87 0.76
CA ARG A 8 71.36 20.03 -0.08
C ARG A 8 70.33 19.14 0.61
N ARG A 9 70.23 19.19 1.95
CA ARG A 9 69.26 18.31 2.69
C ARG A 9 67.86 18.92 2.86
N GLY A 10 67.66 20.20 2.72
CA GLY A 10 66.34 20.85 2.95
C GLY A 10 65.33 20.67 1.80
N GLY A 11 65.80 20.46 0.57
CA GLY A 11 64.95 20.33 -0.62
C GLY A 11 64.18 18.99 -0.70
N PHE A 12 64.84 17.89 -0.28
CA PHE A 12 64.25 16.57 -0.32
C PHE A 12 63.04 16.45 0.62
N TRP A 13 63.13 16.92 1.85
CA TRP A 13 62.07 16.88 2.84
C TRP A 13 60.88 17.76 2.45
N LYS A 14 61.12 18.91 1.84
CA LYS A 14 60.05 19.77 1.28
C LYS A 14 59.34 19.13 0.10
N GLY A 15 60.07 18.46 -0.80
CA GLY A 15 59.48 17.71 -1.91
C GLY A 15 58.68 16.49 -1.45
N LEU A 16 59.19 15.75 -0.47
CA LEU A 16 58.50 14.65 0.12
C LEU A 16 57.19 15.06 0.85
N GLY A 17 57.23 16.19 1.61
CA GLY A 17 56.05 16.76 2.24
C GLY A 17 54.99 17.21 1.23
N LEU A 18 55.40 17.87 0.12
CA LEU A 18 54.49 18.28 -0.95
C LEU A 18 53.86 17.04 -1.64
N PHE A 19 54.62 15.94 -1.86
CA PHE A 19 54.12 14.71 -2.41
C PHE A 19 53.07 14.10 -1.52
N PHE A 20 53.28 13.98 -0.20
CA PHE A 20 52.26 13.48 0.74
C PHE A 20 51.01 14.33 0.79
N VAL A 21 51.15 15.65 0.77
CA VAL A 21 49.99 16.57 0.69
C VAL A 21 49.23 16.34 -0.61
N GLY A 22 49.90 16.21 -1.74
CA GLY A 22 49.27 15.91 -3.02
C GLY A 22 48.54 14.57 -3.04
N MET A 23 49.15 13.51 -2.46
CA MET A 23 48.50 12.22 -2.29
C MET A 23 47.26 12.31 -1.39
N LEU A 24 47.31 13.07 -0.31
CA LEU A 24 46.18 13.27 0.61
C LEU A 24 45.01 13.96 -0.07
N VAL A 25 45.32 15.02 -0.85
CA VAL A 25 44.31 15.74 -1.63
C VAL A 25 43.70 14.81 -2.69
N LEU A 26 44.52 14.05 -3.41
CA LEU A 26 44.02 13.10 -4.39
C LEU A 26 43.12 12.04 -3.74
N ALA A 27 43.54 11.47 -2.60
CA ALA A 27 42.74 10.50 -1.84
C ALA A 27 41.40 11.11 -1.38
N ALA A 28 41.40 12.35 -0.91
CA ALA A 28 40.17 13.05 -0.51
C ALA A 28 39.21 13.26 -1.68
N VAL A 29 39.75 13.64 -2.87
CA VAL A 29 38.93 13.79 -4.09
C VAL A 29 38.35 12.44 -4.52
N LEU A 30 39.16 11.39 -4.54
CA LEU A 30 38.68 10.03 -4.88
C LEU A 30 37.61 9.54 -3.90
N CYS A 31 37.80 9.76 -2.60
CA CYS A 31 36.78 9.43 -1.59
C CYS A 31 35.47 10.22 -1.81
N ALA A 32 35.58 11.51 -2.16
CA ALA A 32 34.39 12.31 -2.46
C ALA A 32 33.63 11.82 -3.71
N LEU A 33 34.35 11.45 -4.77
CA LEU A 33 33.78 10.88 -5.99
C LEU A 33 33.14 9.51 -5.73
N LEU A 34 33.81 8.64 -4.99
CA LEU A 34 33.26 7.33 -4.57
C LEU A 34 32.01 7.50 -3.71
N TRP A 35 32.03 8.45 -2.78
CA TRP A 35 30.87 8.76 -1.95
C TRP A 35 29.66 9.25 -2.76
N GLN A 36 29.89 10.12 -3.75
CA GLN A 36 28.84 10.55 -4.66
C GLN A 36 28.29 9.40 -5.53
N ALA A 37 29.19 8.55 -6.05
CA ALA A 37 28.81 7.38 -6.83
C ALA A 37 27.98 6.39 -5.98
N LEU A 38 28.41 6.16 -4.74
CA LEU A 38 27.70 5.27 -3.80
C LEU A 38 26.31 5.81 -3.46
N LYS A 39 26.19 7.12 -3.14
CA LYS A 39 24.88 7.75 -2.90
C LYS A 39 23.95 7.63 -4.11
N LYS A 40 24.47 7.82 -5.32
CA LYS A 40 23.67 7.66 -6.54
C LYS A 40 23.24 6.20 -6.74
N TYR A 41 24.13 5.26 -6.46
CA TYR A 41 23.82 3.83 -6.52
C TYR A 41 22.75 3.45 -5.48
N GLU A 42 22.92 3.85 -4.22
CA GLU A 42 21.95 3.59 -3.15
C GLU A 42 20.58 4.20 -3.47
N ALA A 43 20.55 5.44 -3.98
CA ALA A 43 19.30 6.12 -4.37
C ALA A 43 18.54 5.40 -5.50
N GLY A 44 19.25 4.60 -6.32
CA GLY A 44 18.70 3.77 -7.39
C GLY A 44 18.22 2.39 -6.96
N THR A 45 18.19 2.06 -5.66
CA THR A 45 17.77 0.75 -5.17
C THR A 45 16.28 0.69 -4.85
N PRO A 46 15.63 -0.51 -4.90
CA PRO A 46 14.26 -0.70 -4.45
C PRO A 46 14.06 -0.24 -2.99
N ALA A 47 15.03 -0.57 -2.12
CA ALA A 47 14.97 -0.20 -0.71
C ALA A 47 14.92 1.32 -0.49
N ALA A 48 15.70 2.09 -1.26
CA ALA A 48 15.65 3.55 -1.18
C ALA A 48 14.32 4.12 -1.71
N ALA A 49 13.75 3.50 -2.74
CA ALA A 49 12.43 3.89 -3.24
C ALA A 49 11.33 3.64 -2.21
N MET A 50 11.31 2.46 -1.58
CA MET A 50 10.38 2.13 -0.50
C MET A 50 10.53 3.07 0.70
N ARG A 51 11.75 3.41 1.09
CA ARG A 51 11.98 4.39 2.17
C ARG A 51 11.42 5.77 1.81
N ARG A 52 11.62 6.26 0.58
CA ARG A 52 11.05 7.53 0.12
C ARG A 52 9.53 7.50 0.17
N TYR A 53 8.92 6.40 -0.29
CA TYR A 53 7.48 6.20 -0.21
C TYR A 53 6.98 6.32 1.24
N LEU A 54 7.61 5.63 2.21
CA LEU A 54 7.21 5.71 3.61
C LEU A 54 7.44 7.11 4.22
N VAL A 55 8.45 7.85 3.76
CA VAL A 55 8.61 9.26 4.17
C VAL A 55 7.44 10.12 3.68
N GLN A 56 6.99 9.95 2.45
CA GLN A 56 5.82 10.65 1.91
C GLN A 56 4.54 10.28 2.69
N VAL A 57 4.38 9.00 3.05
CA VAL A 57 3.28 8.55 3.94
C VAL A 57 3.33 9.28 5.28
N GLN A 58 4.49 9.36 5.93
CA GLN A 58 4.67 10.09 7.20
C GLN A 58 4.42 11.60 7.07
N GLN A 59 4.74 12.18 5.91
CA GLN A 59 4.47 13.58 5.59
C GLN A 59 3.02 13.83 5.18
N GLN A 60 2.20 12.76 5.12
CA GLN A 60 0.79 12.80 4.73
C GLN A 60 0.58 13.33 3.30
N GLU A 61 1.53 13.11 2.40
CA GLU A 61 1.49 13.51 0.99
C GLU A 61 0.59 12.56 0.17
N TYR A 62 -0.57 12.19 0.69
CA TYR A 62 -1.45 11.16 0.13
C TYR A 62 -1.95 11.48 -1.28
N ASP A 63 -2.17 12.76 -1.61
CA ASP A 63 -2.57 13.17 -2.95
C ASP A 63 -1.49 12.83 -3.99
N GLN A 64 -0.22 13.09 -3.65
CA GLN A 64 0.92 12.76 -4.52
C GLN A 64 1.09 11.24 -4.65
N LEU A 65 0.91 10.50 -3.55
CA LEU A 65 0.96 9.05 -3.54
C LEU A 65 -0.14 8.44 -4.42
N TYR A 66 -1.35 8.99 -4.38
CA TYR A 66 -2.44 8.58 -5.26
C TYR A 66 -2.09 8.80 -6.74
N GLU A 67 -1.64 10.00 -7.10
CA GLU A 67 -1.26 10.34 -8.47
C GLU A 67 -0.11 9.47 -9.00
N ALA A 68 0.88 9.18 -8.14
CA ALA A 68 2.01 8.33 -8.51
C ALA A 68 1.70 6.83 -8.53
N SER A 69 0.60 6.39 -7.91
CA SER A 69 0.27 4.97 -7.76
C SER A 69 -0.13 4.28 -9.06
N GLY A 70 -0.59 5.04 -10.06
CA GLY A 70 -1.22 4.51 -11.25
C GLY A 70 -2.52 3.73 -10.96
N PHE A 71 -3.17 4.02 -9.82
CA PHE A 71 -4.43 3.40 -9.44
C PHE A 71 -5.54 3.80 -10.44
N THR A 72 -6.27 2.80 -10.90
CA THR A 72 -7.48 3.04 -11.70
C THR A 72 -8.68 2.95 -10.79
N PRO A 73 -9.47 4.02 -10.63
CA PRO A 73 -10.67 3.98 -9.81
C PRO A 73 -11.63 2.86 -10.25
N THR A 74 -12.25 2.22 -9.27
CA THR A 74 -13.36 1.30 -9.48
C THR A 74 -14.68 2.05 -9.26
N GLU A 75 -15.81 1.36 -9.40
CA GLU A 75 -17.11 1.94 -9.08
C GLU A 75 -17.22 2.36 -7.61
N PHE A 76 -16.65 1.55 -6.70
CA PHE A 76 -16.77 1.74 -5.24
C PHE A 76 -15.52 2.32 -4.58
N THR A 77 -14.44 2.51 -5.33
CA THR A 77 -13.18 3.03 -4.81
C THR A 77 -12.64 4.14 -5.70
N GLY A 78 -12.83 5.36 -5.28
CA GLY A 78 -12.24 6.55 -5.88
C GLY A 78 -10.97 7.01 -5.16
N LYS A 79 -10.61 8.28 -5.40
CA LYS A 79 -9.45 8.91 -4.76
C LYS A 79 -9.62 9.04 -3.24
N GLU A 80 -10.82 9.37 -2.80
CA GLU A 80 -11.10 9.62 -1.38
C GLU A 80 -10.98 8.32 -0.56
N GLU A 81 -11.55 7.23 -1.06
CA GLU A 81 -11.48 5.90 -0.45
C GLU A 81 -10.05 5.38 -0.43
N TYR A 82 -9.29 5.57 -1.53
CA TYR A 82 -7.87 5.23 -1.58
C TYR A 82 -7.07 5.95 -0.50
N ILE A 83 -7.24 7.27 -0.37
CA ILE A 83 -6.56 8.08 0.64
C ILE A 83 -7.00 7.67 2.06
N ALA A 84 -8.28 7.43 2.27
CA ALA A 84 -8.81 6.98 3.56
C ALA A 84 -8.22 5.61 3.95
N TYR A 85 -8.10 4.70 2.99
CA TYR A 85 -7.46 3.40 3.19
C TYR A 85 -5.99 3.55 3.61
N LEU A 86 -5.19 4.35 2.89
CA LEU A 86 -3.79 4.58 3.25
C LEU A 86 -3.65 5.19 4.65
N LYS A 87 -4.47 6.18 4.99
CA LYS A 87 -4.47 6.80 6.32
C LYS A 87 -4.73 5.75 7.41
N ARG A 88 -5.76 4.92 7.25
CA ARG A 88 -6.10 3.87 8.21
C ARG A 88 -4.98 2.83 8.35
N LEU A 89 -4.36 2.43 7.24
CA LEU A 89 -3.32 1.42 7.21
C LEU A 89 -2.05 1.86 7.95
N TYR A 90 -1.67 3.12 7.82
CA TYR A 90 -0.43 3.67 8.39
C TYR A 90 -0.64 4.52 9.66
N ASP A 91 -1.89 4.71 10.10
CA ASP A 91 -2.18 5.53 11.28
C ASP A 91 -1.51 4.96 12.54
N GLY A 92 -0.90 5.85 13.31
CA GLY A 92 -0.20 5.48 14.55
C GLY A 92 1.05 4.61 14.38
N GLN A 93 1.49 4.30 13.14
CA GLN A 93 2.66 3.45 12.89
C GLN A 93 3.96 4.27 12.89
N ASP A 94 4.98 3.80 13.63
CA ASP A 94 6.35 4.33 13.50
C ASP A 94 7.06 3.67 12.32
N LEU A 95 7.11 4.39 11.20
CA LEU A 95 7.73 3.91 9.96
C LEU A 95 9.25 4.20 9.89
N SER A 96 9.82 4.91 10.86
CA SER A 96 11.24 5.33 10.86
C SER A 96 12.20 4.15 10.87
N GLN A 97 11.80 3.04 11.50
CA GLN A 97 12.56 1.79 11.63
C GLN A 97 11.94 0.64 10.82
N ALA A 98 11.12 0.94 9.83
CA ALA A 98 10.46 -0.08 9.02
C ALA A 98 11.48 -0.96 8.29
N ILE A 99 11.23 -2.27 8.30
CA ILE A 99 12.02 -3.30 7.61
C ILE A 99 11.19 -3.83 6.43
N PHE A 100 11.85 -4.13 5.32
CA PHE A 100 11.21 -4.64 4.11
C PHE A 100 11.59 -6.10 3.91
N ASN A 101 10.59 -6.98 3.89
CA ASN A 101 10.77 -8.41 3.61
C ASN A 101 10.15 -8.73 2.25
N GLN A 102 10.97 -9.18 1.31
CA GLN A 102 10.45 -9.60 0.00
C GLN A 102 9.58 -10.84 0.17
N ARG A 103 8.39 -10.80 -0.43
CA ARG A 103 7.45 -11.93 -0.53
C ARG A 103 7.51 -12.57 -1.92
N THR A 104 7.07 -13.82 -2.01
CA THR A 104 6.79 -14.49 -3.29
C THR A 104 5.37 -14.09 -3.73
N GLY A 105 5.15 -13.89 -5.04
CA GLY A 105 3.80 -13.69 -5.56
C GLY A 105 3.50 -12.32 -6.19
N GLY A 106 4.53 -11.52 -6.49
CA GLY A 106 4.29 -10.30 -7.28
C GLY A 106 3.77 -10.64 -8.69
N ALA A 107 2.68 -10.02 -9.11
CA ALA A 107 2.12 -10.16 -10.45
C ALA A 107 2.77 -9.18 -11.44
N ASP A 108 2.74 -9.48 -12.74
CA ASP A 108 3.13 -8.56 -13.82
C ASP A 108 4.54 -7.97 -13.72
N GLY A 109 5.52 -8.76 -13.25
CA GLY A 109 6.90 -8.30 -13.10
C GLY A 109 7.14 -7.37 -11.90
N ARG A 110 6.12 -7.15 -11.07
CA ARG A 110 6.23 -6.42 -9.80
C ARG A 110 6.82 -7.32 -8.71
N ARG A 111 7.54 -6.72 -7.80
CA ARG A 111 8.04 -7.39 -6.59
C ARG A 111 7.18 -6.97 -5.42
N LEU A 112 6.76 -7.94 -4.62
CA LEU A 112 5.97 -7.70 -3.42
C LEU A 112 6.89 -7.66 -2.20
N TYR A 113 6.74 -6.63 -1.36
CA TYR A 113 7.48 -6.48 -0.12
C TYR A 113 6.55 -6.21 1.05
N ALA A 114 6.66 -7.01 2.11
CA ALA A 114 6.00 -6.69 3.37
C ALA A 114 6.76 -5.57 4.09
N VAL A 115 6.03 -4.57 4.54
CA VAL A 115 6.51 -3.54 5.46
C VAL A 115 6.29 -4.01 6.87
N MET A 116 7.37 -4.17 7.61
CA MET A 116 7.33 -4.57 9.03
C MET A 116 7.58 -3.33 9.89
N ALA A 117 6.68 -3.04 10.81
CA ALA A 117 6.89 -2.03 11.86
C ALA A 117 6.65 -2.69 13.22
N ASN A 118 7.51 -2.38 14.20
CA ASN A 118 7.44 -2.95 15.55
C ASN A 118 7.36 -4.49 15.59
N GLY A 119 7.94 -5.17 14.59
CA GLY A 119 7.95 -6.63 14.49
C GLY A 119 6.70 -7.26 13.85
N SER A 120 5.71 -6.45 13.47
CA SER A 120 4.47 -6.92 12.82
C SER A 120 4.37 -6.40 11.38
N PRO A 121 3.80 -7.18 10.44
CA PRO A 121 3.50 -6.70 9.11
C PRO A 121 2.36 -5.68 9.19
N ILE A 122 2.52 -4.53 8.52
CA ILE A 122 1.53 -3.45 8.50
C ILE A 122 0.94 -3.23 7.10
N ALA A 123 1.73 -3.48 6.06
CA ALA A 123 1.32 -3.30 4.67
C ALA A 123 2.18 -4.15 3.75
N ASP A 124 1.70 -4.38 2.55
CA ASP A 124 2.51 -4.88 1.44
C ASP A 124 2.72 -3.76 0.42
N LEU A 125 3.88 -3.75 -0.23
CA LEU A 125 4.24 -2.78 -1.27
C LEU A 125 4.49 -3.50 -2.59
N ASP A 126 3.88 -3.04 -3.67
CA ASP A 126 4.27 -3.34 -5.04
C ASP A 126 5.45 -2.46 -5.43
N VAL A 127 6.51 -3.07 -5.95
CA VAL A 127 7.74 -2.38 -6.36
C VAL A 127 8.13 -2.82 -7.76
N TRP A 128 8.24 -1.88 -8.72
CA TRP A 128 8.54 -2.20 -10.12
C TRP A 128 9.37 -1.11 -10.80
N GLN A 129 9.80 -1.39 -12.02
CA GLN A 129 10.40 -0.42 -12.94
C GLN A 129 9.63 -0.47 -14.25
N GLU A 130 9.26 0.69 -14.78
CA GLU A 130 8.56 0.77 -16.07
C GLU A 130 9.49 0.44 -17.25
N THR A 131 10.76 0.74 -17.10
CA THR A 131 11.81 0.45 -18.10
C THR A 131 13.01 -0.17 -17.42
N GLU A 132 13.75 -1.00 -18.15
CA GLU A 132 15.01 -1.56 -17.67
C GLU A 132 15.96 -0.43 -17.24
N ASN A 133 16.43 -0.47 -15.99
CA ASN A 133 17.25 0.58 -15.36
C ASN A 133 16.55 1.94 -15.13
N GLY A 134 15.23 2.03 -15.27
CA GLY A 134 14.42 3.19 -14.89
C GLY A 134 14.35 3.39 -13.36
N PRO A 135 13.70 4.45 -12.91
CA PRO A 135 13.44 4.66 -11.49
C PRO A 135 12.50 3.59 -10.95
N TRP A 136 12.75 3.15 -9.71
CA TRP A 136 11.85 2.28 -8.99
C TRP A 136 10.58 3.03 -8.60
N GLN A 137 9.45 2.46 -8.99
CA GLN A 137 8.11 2.87 -8.58
C GLN A 137 7.68 2.02 -7.38
N VAL A 138 6.91 2.63 -6.49
CA VAL A 138 6.42 1.98 -5.28
C VAL A 138 5.00 2.45 -5.02
N ARG A 139 4.12 1.51 -4.69
CA ARG A 139 2.80 1.81 -4.15
C ARG A 139 2.43 0.79 -3.07
N THR A 140 1.48 1.12 -2.23
CA THR A 140 0.85 0.11 -1.37
C THR A 140 0.12 -0.90 -2.25
N HIS A 141 0.33 -2.18 -1.97
CA HIS A 141 -0.41 -3.25 -2.61
C HIS A 141 -1.88 -3.16 -2.23
N LEU A 142 -2.74 -3.23 -3.23
CA LEU A 142 -4.19 -3.12 -3.04
C LEU A 142 -4.80 -4.47 -3.42
N ASP A 143 -5.46 -5.09 -2.45
CA ASP A 143 -6.27 -6.26 -2.71
C ASP A 143 -7.69 -5.80 -3.08
N LEU A 144 -8.01 -5.90 -4.36
CA LEU A 144 -9.32 -5.56 -4.93
C LEU A 144 -10.04 -6.79 -5.50
N ASP A 145 -9.41 -7.96 -5.41
CA ASP A 145 -9.96 -9.21 -5.97
C ASP A 145 -10.99 -9.84 -5.05
N GLY A 146 -11.00 -9.44 -3.78
CA GLY A 146 -12.01 -9.86 -2.83
C GLY A 146 -13.38 -9.23 -3.08
N TRP A 147 -14.42 -9.81 -2.53
CA TRP A 147 -15.78 -9.28 -2.63
C TRP A 147 -16.48 -9.26 -1.27
N TYR A 148 -17.53 -8.47 -1.19
CA TYR A 148 -18.46 -8.40 -0.07
C TYR A 148 -19.85 -8.87 -0.52
N GLU A 149 -20.61 -9.46 0.40
CA GLU A 149 -22.01 -9.77 0.19
C GLU A 149 -22.88 -8.78 0.97
N VAL A 150 -23.91 -8.25 0.29
CA VAL A 150 -24.91 -7.41 0.94
C VAL A 150 -26.27 -8.02 0.71
N LEU A 151 -26.93 -8.37 1.82
CA LEU A 151 -28.26 -8.97 1.85
C LEU A 151 -29.25 -7.90 2.25
N ALA A 152 -30.20 -7.59 1.39
CA ALA A 152 -31.22 -6.58 1.66
C ALA A 152 -32.62 -7.11 1.37
N PRO A 153 -33.65 -6.71 2.17
CA PRO A 153 -35.03 -6.99 1.83
C PRO A 153 -35.41 -6.41 0.45
N GLU A 154 -36.37 -7.03 -0.21
CA GLU A 154 -36.95 -6.46 -1.43
C GLU A 154 -37.44 -5.01 -1.17
N ASP A 155 -37.43 -4.16 -2.19
CA ASP A 155 -37.83 -2.76 -2.13
C ASP A 155 -37.00 -1.89 -1.15
N THR A 156 -35.71 -2.24 -1.01
CA THR A 156 -34.76 -1.47 -0.21
C THR A 156 -33.63 -0.95 -1.12
N ASP A 157 -33.43 0.36 -1.11
CA ASP A 157 -32.29 0.98 -1.73
C ASP A 157 -31.03 0.77 -0.87
N VAL A 158 -29.95 0.29 -1.47
CA VAL A 158 -28.69 0.00 -0.79
C VAL A 158 -27.56 0.77 -1.44
N TRP A 159 -26.74 1.43 -0.63
CA TRP A 159 -25.54 2.14 -1.09
C TRP A 159 -24.29 1.51 -0.47
N VAL A 160 -23.26 1.42 -1.28
CA VAL A 160 -21.91 1.04 -0.86
C VAL A 160 -20.97 2.19 -1.22
N ASN A 161 -20.28 2.75 -0.24
CA ASN A 161 -19.43 3.95 -0.41
C ASN A 161 -20.18 5.10 -1.14
N GLY A 162 -21.47 5.25 -0.89
CA GLY A 162 -22.31 6.26 -1.53
C GLY A 162 -22.79 5.94 -2.94
N VAL A 163 -22.48 4.78 -3.49
CA VAL A 163 -22.94 4.29 -4.81
C VAL A 163 -24.16 3.39 -4.60
N LEU A 164 -25.25 3.69 -5.29
CA LEU A 164 -26.50 2.90 -5.26
C LEU A 164 -26.29 1.59 -6.02
N LEU A 165 -26.59 0.47 -5.37
CA LEU A 165 -26.52 -0.85 -6.00
C LEU A 165 -27.72 -1.07 -6.94
N ALA A 166 -27.46 -1.65 -8.12
CA ALA A 166 -28.48 -1.96 -9.10
C ALA A 166 -29.13 -3.32 -8.79
N PRO A 167 -30.43 -3.39 -8.49
CA PRO A 167 -31.09 -4.64 -8.16
C PRO A 167 -31.13 -5.64 -9.35
N GLU A 168 -31.02 -5.16 -10.59
CA GLU A 168 -31.01 -6.00 -11.79
C GLU A 168 -29.75 -6.88 -11.88
N GLU A 169 -28.68 -6.53 -11.15
CA GLU A 169 -27.42 -7.26 -11.12
C GLU A 169 -27.32 -8.18 -9.89
N ALA A 170 -28.37 -8.28 -9.10
CA ALA A 170 -28.38 -9.01 -7.84
C ALA A 170 -29.09 -10.38 -8.00
N ASP A 171 -28.64 -11.33 -7.17
CA ASP A 171 -29.31 -12.62 -7.00
C ASP A 171 -30.41 -12.52 -5.94
N THR A 172 -31.26 -13.54 -5.86
CA THR A 172 -32.27 -13.68 -4.81
C THR A 172 -31.95 -14.85 -3.91
N THR A 173 -32.01 -14.65 -2.60
CA THR A 173 -31.73 -15.70 -1.60
C THR A 173 -32.74 -15.66 -0.47
N LEU A 174 -32.83 -16.73 0.33
CA LEU A 174 -33.61 -16.73 1.54
C LEU A 174 -32.94 -15.90 2.64
N ALA A 175 -33.71 -15.22 3.45
CA ALA A 175 -33.20 -14.56 4.64
C ALA A 175 -32.40 -15.54 5.52
N PRO A 176 -31.22 -15.15 6.06
CA PRO A 176 -30.33 -16.04 6.80
C PRO A 176 -30.99 -16.80 7.95
N ALA A 177 -31.94 -16.18 8.62
CA ALA A 177 -32.72 -16.84 9.70
C ALA A 177 -33.55 -18.03 9.22
N TYR A 178 -33.79 -18.17 7.92
CA TYR A 178 -34.54 -19.26 7.29
C TYR A 178 -33.63 -20.27 6.55
N ALA A 179 -32.33 -19.95 6.43
CA ALA A 179 -31.38 -20.89 5.87
C ALA A 179 -31.31 -22.17 6.72
N GLY A 180 -31.47 -23.31 6.07
CA GLY A 180 -31.48 -24.62 6.76
C GLY A 180 -32.84 -25.08 7.31
N LEU A 181 -33.89 -24.29 7.17
CA LEU A 181 -35.25 -24.80 7.42
C LEU A 181 -35.74 -25.70 6.24
N PRO A 182 -36.70 -26.61 6.48
CA PRO A 182 -37.27 -27.40 5.39
C PRO A 182 -37.86 -26.48 4.29
N GLU A 183 -37.65 -26.81 3.02
CA GLU A 183 -38.16 -26.04 1.85
C GLU A 183 -39.71 -25.81 1.87
N THR A 184 -40.43 -26.59 2.70
CA THR A 184 -41.87 -26.40 2.89
C THR A 184 -42.22 -25.18 3.75
N ILE A 185 -41.24 -24.55 4.38
CA ILE A 185 -41.42 -23.33 5.17
C ILE A 185 -41.03 -22.12 4.30
N PRO A 186 -42.00 -21.35 3.79
CA PRO A 186 -41.69 -20.18 3.01
C PRO A 186 -41.01 -19.12 3.90
N GLY A 187 -39.78 -18.74 3.57
CA GLY A 187 -39.10 -17.64 4.19
C GLY A 187 -39.13 -16.35 3.32
N PRO A 188 -38.93 -15.19 3.90
CA PRO A 188 -38.81 -13.98 3.13
C PRO A 188 -37.59 -14.06 2.19
N GLN A 189 -37.77 -13.58 0.96
CA GLN A 189 -36.71 -13.46 0.00
C GLN A 189 -35.92 -12.16 0.28
N MET A 190 -34.61 -12.22 0.02
CA MET A 190 -33.72 -11.08 0.11
C MET A 190 -32.94 -10.95 -1.21
N THR A 191 -32.63 -9.74 -1.55
CA THR A 191 -31.74 -9.41 -2.67
C THR A 191 -30.31 -9.57 -2.19
N LEU A 192 -29.51 -10.37 -2.92
CA LEU A 192 -28.11 -10.60 -2.63
C LEU A 192 -27.26 -9.86 -3.65
N TYR A 193 -26.55 -8.85 -3.20
CA TYR A 193 -25.57 -8.12 -3.99
C TYR A 193 -24.17 -8.67 -3.73
N ARG A 194 -23.39 -8.86 -4.82
CA ARG A 194 -21.97 -9.16 -4.74
C ARG A 194 -21.18 -7.93 -5.16
N VAL A 195 -20.46 -7.34 -4.20
CA VAL A 195 -19.73 -6.08 -4.38
C VAL A 195 -18.23 -6.36 -4.46
N THR A 196 -17.61 -6.01 -5.59
CA THR A 196 -16.18 -6.18 -5.85
C THR A 196 -15.51 -4.82 -6.03
N GLY A 197 -14.16 -4.78 -6.00
CA GLY A 197 -13.41 -3.54 -6.23
C GLY A 197 -13.52 -2.52 -5.11
N VAL A 198 -13.84 -2.97 -3.90
CA VAL A 198 -13.87 -2.15 -2.68
C VAL A 198 -12.53 -2.27 -1.97
N LEU A 199 -11.95 -1.15 -1.59
CA LEU A 199 -10.69 -1.09 -0.87
C LEU A 199 -10.93 -1.00 0.64
N GLY A 200 -10.59 -2.07 1.34
CA GLY A 200 -10.85 -2.19 2.77
C GLY A 200 -12.33 -2.41 3.07
N GLU A 201 -12.78 -2.01 4.23
CA GLU A 201 -14.16 -2.21 4.71
C GLU A 201 -15.11 -1.19 4.10
N PRO A 202 -16.20 -1.62 3.42
CA PRO A 202 -17.15 -0.71 2.79
C PRO A 202 -18.04 0.02 3.81
N ASP A 203 -18.43 1.24 3.48
CA ASP A 203 -19.53 1.94 4.16
C ASP A 203 -20.85 1.54 3.48
N VAL A 204 -21.62 0.68 4.17
CA VAL A 204 -22.90 0.19 3.66
C VAL A 204 -24.04 0.91 4.35
N THR A 205 -24.90 1.54 3.56
CA THR A 205 -26.12 2.20 4.05
C THR A 205 -27.35 1.73 3.28
N ALA A 206 -28.51 1.76 3.91
CA ALA A 206 -29.73 1.32 3.26
C ALA A 206 -30.94 2.13 3.72
N GLU A 207 -31.90 2.31 2.81
CA GLU A 207 -33.15 3.02 3.05
C GLU A 207 -34.31 2.28 2.39
N SER A 208 -35.44 2.15 3.12
CA SER A 208 -36.69 1.61 2.64
C SER A 208 -37.75 2.69 2.64
N GLU A 209 -38.96 2.41 2.13
CA GLU A 209 -40.10 3.31 2.18
C GLU A 209 -40.41 3.79 3.61
N THR A 210 -40.09 2.99 4.64
CA THR A 210 -40.32 3.33 6.05
C THR A 210 -39.19 4.13 6.69
N GLY A 211 -38.09 4.36 5.96
CA GLY A 211 -36.93 5.14 6.39
C GLY A 211 -35.65 4.35 6.45
N ARG A 212 -34.64 4.91 7.13
CA ARG A 212 -33.30 4.36 7.20
C ARG A 212 -33.27 3.00 7.91
N CYS A 213 -32.69 2.01 7.27
CA CYS A 213 -32.51 0.66 7.79
C CYS A 213 -31.32 0.55 8.76
N ALA A 214 -31.27 -0.50 9.55
CA ALA A 214 -30.06 -0.91 10.24
C ALA A 214 -29.25 -1.82 9.31
N VAL A 215 -27.92 -1.78 9.42
CA VAL A 215 -27.03 -2.70 8.72
C VAL A 215 -26.19 -3.41 9.76
N GLU A 216 -26.19 -4.72 9.74
CA GLU A 216 -25.38 -5.58 10.60
C GLU A 216 -24.30 -6.24 9.75
N GLN A 217 -23.07 -6.22 10.23
CA GLN A 217 -21.94 -6.93 9.63
C GLN A 217 -21.72 -8.24 10.38
N SER A 218 -21.46 -9.29 9.64
CA SER A 218 -21.07 -10.60 10.18
C SER A 218 -19.81 -11.11 9.48
N ASP A 219 -19.05 -11.90 10.19
CA ASP A 219 -17.93 -12.63 9.59
C ASP A 219 -18.47 -13.66 8.60
N PRO A 220 -17.83 -13.85 7.45
CA PRO A 220 -18.20 -14.86 6.49
C PRO A 220 -17.95 -16.28 7.06
N GLU A 221 -18.63 -17.27 6.52
CA GLU A 221 -18.28 -18.67 6.76
C GLU A 221 -16.90 -18.96 6.17
N GLU A 222 -16.06 -19.69 6.91
CA GLU A 222 -14.71 -20.04 6.45
C GLU A 222 -14.77 -20.92 5.19
N GLY A 223 -14.09 -20.49 4.12
CA GLY A 223 -14.02 -21.24 2.85
C GLY A 223 -13.01 -20.60 1.90
N GLU A 224 -12.55 -21.39 0.92
CA GLU A 224 -11.56 -20.92 -0.08
C GLU A 224 -12.12 -19.79 -0.96
N ASP A 225 -13.44 -19.79 -1.20
CA ASP A 225 -14.19 -18.79 -1.96
C ASP A 225 -15.15 -17.99 -1.04
N ALA A 226 -14.74 -17.65 0.17
CA ALA A 226 -15.57 -16.87 1.07
C ALA A 226 -15.49 -15.37 0.75
N PRO A 227 -16.58 -14.59 0.94
CA PRO A 227 -16.53 -13.14 0.86
C PRO A 227 -15.63 -12.55 1.96
N LEU A 228 -15.16 -11.32 1.79
CA LEU A 228 -14.39 -10.60 2.83
C LEU A 228 -15.27 -10.19 4.02
N GLY A 229 -16.58 -10.10 3.84
CA GLY A 229 -17.57 -9.77 4.86
C GLY A 229 -18.98 -9.87 4.31
N VAL A 230 -19.94 -10.06 5.21
CA VAL A 230 -21.37 -10.14 4.88
C VAL A 230 -22.11 -9.03 5.63
N TYR A 231 -22.87 -8.23 4.90
CA TYR A 231 -23.71 -7.16 5.44
C TYR A 231 -25.17 -7.53 5.29
N THR A 232 -25.91 -7.48 6.38
CA THR A 232 -27.37 -7.76 6.37
C THR A 232 -28.13 -6.51 6.73
N VAL A 233 -29.01 -6.10 5.82
CA VAL A 233 -29.90 -4.96 6.02
C VAL A 233 -31.15 -5.41 6.79
N LEU A 234 -31.44 -4.74 7.88
CA LEU A 234 -32.56 -5.02 8.75
C LEU A 234 -33.55 -3.85 8.70
N LEU A 235 -34.82 -4.16 8.40
CA LEU A 235 -35.90 -3.18 8.54
C LEU A 235 -36.07 -2.84 10.02
N LYS A 236 -36.10 -1.54 10.33
CA LYS A 236 -36.45 -1.13 11.70
C LYS A 236 -37.93 -1.37 11.93
N PRO A 237 -38.32 -1.98 13.06
CA PRO A 237 -39.72 -2.20 13.41
C PRO A 237 -40.47 -0.87 13.67
#